data_69d083f99c6a4dfcbdf0235591354cf6
#
_entry.id   69d083f99c6a4dfcbdf0235591354cf6
#
_cell.length_a   1.000
_cell.length_b   1.000
_cell.length_c   1.000
_cell.angle_alpha   90.00
_cell.angle_beta   90.00
_cell.angle_gamma   90.00
#
_symmetry.space_group_name_H-M   'P 1'
#
loop_
_entity.id
_entity.type
_entity.pdbx_description
1 polymer ?
#
loop_
_entity_poly.entity_id
_entity_poly.type
_entity_poly.pdbx_seq_one_letter_code
_entity_poly.pdbx_strand_id
1 'polypeptide(L)'
;KDKDKYILPVLIWLFGLMGASWGMYEEVYGFVPVTMGIAVALGYDALTGVAISMGSVAIGYAASFVNPYTIAIAQTIAELPLFSGAFFRIICFIVFMTVYTFYTLRYANMVKKNPQKSYVLGVDFAVLSQSSKEEMIESELTNTHKISLILFLLTIISIVAGAIMYGWYFYELSGVFILMMFVIGLINGKSFSEICDDFVDISKNILFGAFVIGI
;
A
#
# COMPACT_ATOMS: atom_id res chain seq x y z
N LYS A 1 6.25 22.61 -12.24
CA LYS A 1 6.55 22.94 -10.83
C LYS A 1 5.35 22.93 -9.88
N ASP A 2 4.10 23.05 -10.38
CA ASP A 2 2.91 23.14 -9.53
C ASP A 2 2.17 21.80 -9.34
N LYS A 3 2.53 20.75 -10.05
CA LYS A 3 1.89 19.42 -9.94
C LYS A 3 2.29 18.66 -8.67
N ASP A 4 3.44 19.01 -8.09
CA ASP A 4 3.97 18.35 -6.89
C ASP A 4 3.05 18.47 -5.67
N LYS A 5 2.26 19.55 -5.59
CA LYS A 5 1.33 19.80 -4.49
C LYS A 5 0.19 18.79 -4.39
N TYR A 6 -0.15 18.15 -5.51
CA TYR A 6 -1.24 17.18 -5.58
C TYR A 6 -0.78 15.72 -5.45
N ILE A 7 0.50 15.45 -5.73
CA ILE A 7 1.04 14.09 -5.69
C ILE A 7 0.97 13.50 -4.27
N LEU A 8 1.43 14.25 -3.26
CA LEU A 8 1.42 13.77 -1.89
C LEU A 8 0.01 13.47 -1.37
N PRO A 9 -0.96 14.41 -1.46
CA PRO A 9 -2.34 14.13 -1.06
C PRO A 9 -2.93 12.92 -1.77
N VAL A 10 -2.72 12.82 -3.08
CA VAL A 10 -3.26 11.69 -3.88
C VAL A 10 -2.68 10.37 -3.38
N LEU A 11 -1.38 10.28 -3.15
CA LEU A 11 -0.74 9.07 -2.63
C LEU A 11 -1.22 8.74 -1.21
N ILE A 12 -1.32 9.73 -0.32
CA ILE A 12 -1.83 9.57 1.04
C ILE A 12 -3.23 8.94 1.01
N TRP A 13 -4.13 9.50 0.21
CA TRP A 13 -5.49 8.97 0.11
C TRP A 13 -5.57 7.62 -0.57
N LEU A 14 -4.71 7.37 -1.56
CA LEU A 14 -4.61 6.06 -2.23
C LEU A 14 -4.22 4.98 -1.22
N PHE A 15 -3.13 5.16 -0.49
CA PHE A 15 -2.67 4.21 0.51
C PHE A 15 -3.67 4.06 1.67
N GLY A 16 -4.28 5.17 2.10
CA GLY A 16 -5.34 5.13 3.12
C GLY A 16 -6.56 4.32 2.68
N LEU A 17 -7.01 4.47 1.42
CA LEU A 17 -8.08 3.67 0.84
C LEU A 17 -7.71 2.18 0.78
N MET A 18 -6.47 1.86 0.44
CA MET A 18 -5.99 0.49 0.43
C MET A 18 -6.12 -0.17 1.81
N GLY A 19 -5.69 0.50 2.87
CA GLY A 19 -5.85 0.03 4.24
C GLY A 19 -7.31 -0.09 4.68
N ALA A 20 -8.16 0.86 4.31
CA ALA A 20 -9.54 0.93 4.75
C ALA A 20 -10.49 -0.05 4.03
N SER A 21 -10.17 -0.43 2.79
CA SER A 21 -11.04 -1.27 1.95
C SER A 21 -10.68 -2.74 2.03
N TRP A 22 -9.54 -3.15 1.49
CA TRP A 22 -9.16 -4.57 1.50
C TRP A 22 -8.18 -4.95 2.61
N GLY A 23 -7.83 -4.01 3.48
CA GLY A 23 -7.05 -4.31 4.67
C GLY A 23 -5.56 -4.48 4.43
N MET A 24 -5.00 -3.80 3.40
CA MET A 24 -3.57 -3.74 3.17
C MET A 24 -2.88 -3.20 4.42
N TYR A 25 -1.90 -3.93 4.94
CA TYR A 25 -1.10 -3.49 6.08
C TYR A 25 0.37 -3.90 5.92
N GLU A 26 0.65 -5.20 5.87
CA GLU A 26 2.01 -5.73 5.76
C GLU A 26 2.61 -5.48 4.37
N GLU A 27 1.81 -5.54 3.33
CA GLU A 27 2.23 -5.33 1.95
C GLU A 27 2.77 -3.92 1.70
N VAL A 28 2.40 -2.97 2.56
CA VAL A 28 2.90 -1.58 2.45
C VAL A 28 4.41 -1.48 2.59
N TYR A 29 5.05 -2.41 3.31
CA TYR A 29 6.51 -2.39 3.50
C TYR A 29 7.27 -2.40 2.18
N GLY A 30 6.78 -3.12 1.17
CA GLY A 30 7.36 -3.13 -0.17
C GLY A 30 7.30 -1.78 -0.88
N PHE A 31 6.34 -0.91 -0.52
CA PHE A 31 6.20 0.42 -1.12
C PHE A 31 6.99 1.51 -0.39
N VAL A 32 7.45 1.26 0.83
CA VAL A 32 8.17 2.26 1.65
C VAL A 32 9.41 2.80 0.92
N PRO A 33 10.32 2.00 0.37
CA PRO A 33 11.49 2.53 -0.36
C PRO A 33 11.08 3.40 -1.55
N VAL A 34 10.05 3.01 -2.28
CA VAL A 34 9.53 3.75 -3.44
C VAL A 34 8.96 5.11 -3.01
N THR A 35 8.12 5.14 -1.97
CA THR A 35 7.54 6.40 -1.48
C THR A 35 8.58 7.31 -0.84
N MET A 36 9.60 6.75 -0.18
CA MET A 36 10.77 7.51 0.30
C MET A 36 11.53 8.13 -0.87
N GLY A 37 11.82 7.36 -1.91
CA GLY A 37 12.46 7.84 -3.13
C GLY A 37 11.68 8.98 -3.81
N ILE A 38 10.37 8.82 -3.95
CA ILE A 38 9.48 9.87 -4.49
C ILE A 38 9.51 11.12 -3.62
N ALA A 39 9.41 11.00 -2.30
CA ALA A 39 9.43 12.14 -1.38
C ALA A 39 10.74 12.91 -1.49
N VAL A 40 11.88 12.21 -1.46
CA VAL A 40 13.21 12.82 -1.60
C VAL A 40 13.40 13.47 -2.96
N ALA A 41 12.96 12.82 -4.05
CA ALA A 41 13.01 13.39 -5.40
C ALA A 41 12.18 14.68 -5.55
N LEU A 42 11.09 14.81 -4.80
CA LEU A 42 10.25 16.02 -4.74
C LEU A 42 10.77 17.10 -3.76
N GLY A 43 11.90 16.84 -3.10
CA GLY A 43 12.54 17.78 -2.17
C GLY A 43 11.97 17.75 -0.75
N TYR A 44 11.35 16.65 -0.37
CA TYR A 44 10.94 16.33 1.00
C TYR A 44 11.97 15.39 1.65
N ASP A 45 11.72 14.96 2.88
CA ASP A 45 12.58 13.99 3.56
C ASP A 45 12.03 12.56 3.48
N ALA A 46 12.84 11.59 3.88
CA ALA A 46 12.47 10.18 3.90
C ALA A 46 11.29 9.88 4.84
N LEU A 47 11.19 10.61 5.96
CA LEU A 47 10.08 10.45 6.90
C LEU A 47 8.73 10.83 6.26
N THR A 48 8.72 11.85 5.40
CA THR A 48 7.55 12.18 4.57
C THR A 48 7.15 11.00 3.68
N GLY A 49 8.11 10.29 3.07
CA GLY A 49 7.85 9.10 2.27
C GLY A 49 7.22 7.96 3.10
N VAL A 50 7.75 7.70 4.29
CA VAL A 50 7.17 6.72 5.23
C VAL A 50 5.74 7.12 5.64
N ALA A 51 5.51 8.39 5.92
CA ALA A 51 4.18 8.89 6.25
C ALA A 51 3.18 8.71 5.09
N ILE A 52 3.60 8.92 3.84
CA ILE A 52 2.75 8.72 2.66
C ILE A 52 2.26 7.26 2.55
N SER A 53 3.12 6.28 2.79
CA SER A 53 2.77 4.85 2.69
C SER A 53 2.27 4.29 4.03
N MET A 54 3.16 3.98 4.94
CA MET A 54 2.83 3.29 6.20
C MET A 54 1.84 4.05 7.07
N GLY A 55 2.07 5.36 7.25
CA GLY A 55 1.19 6.16 8.07
C GLY A 55 -0.22 6.26 7.50
N SER A 56 -0.35 6.41 6.18
CA SER A 56 -1.65 6.47 5.50
C SER A 56 -2.40 5.15 5.58
N VAL A 57 -1.71 4.03 5.34
CA VAL A 57 -2.29 2.68 5.49
C VAL A 57 -2.74 2.45 6.93
N ALA A 58 -1.92 2.81 7.92
CA ALA A 58 -2.26 2.62 9.34
C ALA A 58 -3.51 3.40 9.74
N ILE A 59 -3.65 4.66 9.31
CA ILE A 59 -4.85 5.47 9.56
C ILE A 59 -6.05 4.91 8.80
N GLY A 60 -5.88 4.51 7.53
CA GLY A 60 -6.94 3.89 6.74
C GLY A 60 -7.43 2.59 7.36
N TYR A 61 -6.51 1.75 7.81
CA TYR A 61 -6.81 0.48 8.48
C TYR A 61 -7.58 0.69 9.80
N ALA A 62 -7.15 1.66 10.62
CA ALA A 62 -7.83 2.01 11.87
C ALA A 62 -9.24 2.59 11.64
N ALA A 63 -9.42 3.35 10.56
CA ALA A 63 -10.71 3.95 10.20
C ALA A 63 -11.43 3.17 9.08
N SER A 64 -11.21 1.86 8.99
CA SER A 64 -11.70 1.02 7.91
C SER A 64 -13.23 0.93 7.87
N PHE A 65 -13.78 0.80 6.66
CA PHE A 65 -15.22 0.74 6.45
C PHE A 65 -15.72 -0.60 5.88
N VAL A 66 -14.88 -1.34 5.16
CA VAL A 66 -15.19 -2.68 4.60
C VAL A 66 -14.02 -3.67 4.69
N ASN A 67 -13.05 -3.40 5.56
CA ASN A 67 -11.89 -4.25 5.73
C ASN A 67 -12.29 -5.67 6.19
N PRO A 68 -11.94 -6.72 5.42
CA PRO A 68 -12.31 -8.09 5.75
C PRO A 68 -11.60 -8.62 7.02
N TYR A 69 -10.39 -8.15 7.30
CA TYR A 69 -9.57 -8.64 8.42
C TYR A 69 -9.96 -8.01 9.77
N THR A 70 -10.61 -6.86 9.76
CA THR A 70 -11.02 -6.19 10.99
C THR A 70 -12.54 -6.13 11.12
N ILE A 71 -13.21 -5.42 10.22
CA ILE A 71 -14.64 -5.16 10.29
C ILE A 71 -15.46 -6.44 10.09
N ALA A 72 -15.14 -7.25 9.07
CA ALA A 72 -15.91 -8.46 8.83
C ALA A 72 -15.76 -9.47 9.96
N ILE A 73 -14.54 -9.67 10.47
CA ILE A 73 -14.30 -10.58 11.61
C ILE A 73 -15.02 -10.08 12.86
N ALA A 74 -14.87 -8.80 13.20
CA ALA A 74 -15.52 -8.22 14.37
C ALA A 74 -17.05 -8.31 14.29
N GLN A 75 -17.64 -8.05 13.12
CA GLN A 75 -19.08 -8.16 12.92
C GLN A 75 -19.58 -9.60 12.95
N THR A 76 -18.80 -10.55 12.43
CA THR A 76 -19.13 -11.98 12.51
C THR A 76 -19.15 -12.44 13.97
N ILE A 77 -18.16 -12.04 14.78
CA ILE A 77 -18.11 -12.38 16.22
C ILE A 77 -19.26 -11.73 16.98
N ALA A 78 -19.64 -10.50 16.61
CA ALA A 78 -20.74 -9.77 17.23
C ALA A 78 -22.13 -10.16 16.69
N GLU A 79 -22.22 -11.14 15.78
CA GLU A 79 -23.47 -11.58 15.13
C GLU A 79 -24.21 -10.43 14.42
N LEU A 80 -23.46 -9.43 13.90
CA LEU A 80 -24.01 -8.30 13.17
C LEU A 80 -23.96 -8.57 11.65
N PRO A 81 -24.90 -7.99 10.87
CA PRO A 81 -24.82 -8.09 9.41
C PRO A 81 -23.51 -7.51 8.89
N LEU A 82 -22.85 -8.24 7.98
CA LEU A 82 -21.57 -7.82 7.41
C LEU A 82 -21.67 -6.43 6.77
N PHE A 83 -20.67 -5.61 7.07
CA PHE A 83 -20.54 -4.21 6.61
C PHE A 83 -21.70 -3.29 7.01
N SER A 84 -22.59 -3.71 7.94
CA SER A 84 -23.59 -2.82 8.53
C SER A 84 -22.89 -1.60 9.16
N GLY A 85 -23.47 -0.40 9.01
CA GLY A 85 -22.89 0.86 9.48
C GLY A 85 -21.71 1.37 8.65
N ALA A 86 -21.45 0.83 7.46
CA ALA A 86 -20.34 1.26 6.57
C ALA A 86 -20.43 2.77 6.27
N PHE A 87 -21.62 3.32 6.07
CA PHE A 87 -21.80 4.76 5.82
C PHE A 87 -21.21 5.64 6.93
N PHE A 88 -21.47 5.30 8.19
CA PHE A 88 -20.88 6.04 9.32
C PHE A 88 -19.35 5.90 9.35
N ARG A 89 -18.84 4.69 9.09
CA ARG A 89 -17.38 4.46 9.04
C ARG A 89 -16.71 5.19 7.89
N ILE A 90 -17.38 5.35 6.74
CA ILE A 90 -16.87 6.20 5.63
C ILE A 90 -16.71 7.64 6.09
N ILE A 91 -17.66 8.19 6.85
CA ILE A 91 -17.53 9.54 7.41
C ILE A 91 -16.32 9.61 8.35
N CYS A 92 -16.17 8.64 9.24
CA CYS A 92 -15.01 8.56 10.12
C CYS A 92 -13.69 8.48 9.32
N PHE A 93 -13.64 7.63 8.29
CA PHE A 93 -12.48 7.52 7.41
C PHE A 93 -12.12 8.87 6.77
N ILE A 94 -13.10 9.59 6.21
CA ILE A 94 -12.87 10.90 5.60
C ILE A 94 -12.30 11.89 6.63
N VAL A 95 -12.85 11.91 7.84
CA VAL A 95 -12.38 12.81 8.91
C VAL A 95 -10.95 12.46 9.30
N PHE A 96 -10.65 11.20 9.62
CA PHE A 96 -9.31 10.77 10.02
C PHE A 96 -8.28 11.01 8.91
N MET A 97 -8.59 10.64 7.67
CA MET A 97 -7.70 10.87 6.54
C MET A 97 -7.48 12.36 6.25
N THR A 98 -8.48 13.20 6.42
CA THR A 98 -8.33 14.65 6.23
C THR A 98 -7.39 15.23 7.29
N VAL A 99 -7.59 14.89 8.56
CA VAL A 99 -6.72 15.32 9.66
C VAL A 99 -5.29 14.84 9.44
N TYR A 100 -5.13 13.56 9.11
CA TYR A 100 -3.81 12.98 8.83
C TYR A 100 -3.10 13.67 7.66
N THR A 101 -3.82 13.86 6.55
CA THR A 101 -3.30 14.56 5.36
C THR A 101 -2.85 15.98 5.71
N PHE A 102 -3.65 16.71 6.48
CA PHE A 102 -3.32 18.06 6.91
C PHE A 102 -1.99 18.10 7.69
N TYR A 103 -1.83 17.25 8.70
CA TYR A 103 -0.59 17.21 9.50
C TYR A 103 0.61 16.75 8.70
N THR A 104 0.45 15.72 7.87
CA THR A 104 1.53 15.23 7.00
C THR A 104 2.00 16.30 6.02
N LEU A 105 1.07 16.98 5.35
CA LEU A 105 1.40 18.07 4.42
C LEU A 105 2.01 19.30 5.14
N ARG A 106 1.56 19.60 6.35
CA ARG A 106 2.14 20.65 7.17
C ARG A 106 3.62 20.34 7.49
N TYR A 107 3.90 19.10 7.90
CA TYR A 107 5.26 18.63 8.14
C TYR A 107 6.09 18.66 6.84
N ALA A 108 5.63 18.05 5.78
CA ALA A 108 6.30 18.00 4.49
C ALA A 108 6.67 19.41 3.99
N ASN A 109 5.71 20.36 4.03
CA ASN A 109 5.96 21.76 3.63
C ASN A 109 6.95 22.47 4.55
N MET A 110 6.98 22.16 5.84
CA MET A 110 7.95 22.70 6.78
C MET A 110 9.37 22.23 6.42
N VAL A 111 9.56 20.95 6.18
CA VAL A 111 10.84 20.37 5.79
C VAL A 111 11.29 20.89 4.43
N LYS A 112 10.39 20.96 3.44
CA LYS A 112 10.72 21.49 2.12
C LYS A 112 11.22 22.93 2.14
N LYS A 113 10.67 23.76 3.04
CA LYS A 113 11.11 25.17 3.24
C LYS A 113 12.39 25.27 4.05
N ASN A 114 12.59 24.41 5.01
CA ASN A 114 13.76 24.39 5.89
C ASN A 114 14.15 22.95 6.22
N PRO A 115 15.07 22.34 5.43
CA PRO A 115 15.53 20.97 5.64
C PRO A 115 16.14 20.71 7.02
N GLN A 116 16.67 21.75 7.69
CA GLN A 116 17.22 21.64 9.05
C GLN A 116 16.16 21.28 10.11
N LYS A 117 14.87 21.40 9.78
CA LYS A 117 13.76 21.03 10.65
C LYS A 117 13.28 19.58 10.44
N SER A 118 13.94 18.81 9.59
CA SER A 118 13.65 17.39 9.43
C SER A 118 14.00 16.63 10.71
N TYR A 119 13.09 15.78 11.18
CA TYR A 119 13.33 14.88 12.32
C TYR A 119 14.35 13.77 12.02
N VAL A 120 14.64 13.55 10.76
CA VAL A 120 15.62 12.55 10.29
C VAL A 120 16.87 13.20 9.69
N LEU A 121 17.15 14.43 10.10
CA LEU A 121 18.35 15.15 9.68
C LEU A 121 19.62 14.39 10.11
N GLY A 122 20.53 14.17 9.15
CA GLY A 122 21.78 13.43 9.39
C GLY A 122 21.66 11.91 9.31
N VAL A 123 20.48 11.36 9.10
CA VAL A 123 20.32 9.94 8.74
C VAL A 123 20.53 9.80 7.23
N ASP A 124 21.51 8.98 6.86
CA ASP A 124 21.82 8.75 5.46
C ASP A 124 20.86 7.69 4.86
N PHE A 125 19.90 8.17 4.11
CA PHE A 125 19.00 7.34 3.31
C PHE A 125 19.45 7.22 1.84
N ALA A 126 20.69 7.66 1.52
CA ALA A 126 21.18 7.69 0.15
C ALA A 126 21.20 6.31 -0.50
N VAL A 127 21.49 5.26 0.27
CA VAL A 127 21.47 3.87 -0.22
C VAL A 127 20.08 3.49 -0.72
N LEU A 128 19.01 3.83 0.02
CA LEU A 128 17.61 3.55 -0.37
C LEU A 128 17.15 4.45 -1.52
N SER A 129 17.62 5.71 -1.57
CA SER A 129 17.23 6.65 -2.62
C SER A 129 18.01 6.45 -3.93
N GLN A 130 19.23 5.93 -3.89
CA GLN A 130 20.02 5.64 -5.10
C GLN A 130 19.48 4.40 -5.81
N SER A 131 19.24 3.31 -5.11
CA SER A 131 18.62 2.11 -5.69
C SER A 131 17.29 2.44 -6.36
N SER A 132 16.43 3.20 -5.68
CA SER A 132 15.13 3.62 -6.24
C SER A 132 15.26 4.60 -7.40
N LYS A 133 16.25 5.49 -7.41
CA LYS A 133 16.46 6.44 -8.51
C LYS A 133 17.00 5.76 -9.75
N GLU A 134 17.99 4.90 -9.61
CA GLU A 134 18.58 4.18 -10.74
C GLU A 134 17.56 3.24 -11.37
N GLU A 135 16.83 2.47 -10.57
CA GLU A 135 15.75 1.59 -11.05
C GLU A 135 14.57 2.37 -11.68
N MET A 136 14.18 3.53 -11.15
CA MET A 136 13.08 4.34 -11.70
C MET A 136 13.47 5.12 -12.96
N ILE A 137 14.76 5.49 -13.13
CA ILE A 137 15.22 6.24 -14.30
C ILE A 137 15.50 5.31 -15.48
N GLU A 138 15.95 4.09 -15.24
CA GLU A 138 16.24 3.10 -16.28
C GLU A 138 15.02 2.29 -16.75
N SER A 139 13.95 2.24 -15.96
CA SER A 139 12.75 1.48 -16.35
C SER A 139 11.80 2.29 -17.22
N GLU A 140 11.97 2.21 -18.53
CA GLU A 140 10.86 2.56 -19.45
C GLU A 140 9.68 1.64 -19.20
N LEU A 141 8.47 2.22 -19.04
CA LEU A 141 7.23 1.46 -18.91
C LEU A 141 6.96 0.65 -20.18
N THR A 142 7.46 -0.56 -20.20
CA THR A 142 7.26 -1.53 -21.28
C THR A 142 5.77 -1.87 -21.39
N ASN A 143 5.31 -2.30 -22.56
CA ASN A 143 3.93 -2.76 -22.74
C ASN A 143 3.58 -3.90 -21.77
N THR A 144 4.54 -4.75 -21.44
CA THR A 144 4.39 -5.83 -20.46
C THR A 144 4.08 -5.29 -19.06
N HIS A 145 4.76 -4.20 -18.63
CA HIS A 145 4.47 -3.54 -17.36
C HIS A 145 3.05 -2.94 -17.32
N LYS A 146 2.58 -2.37 -18.43
CA LYS A 146 1.22 -1.83 -18.53
C LYS A 146 0.17 -2.94 -18.43
N ILE A 147 0.40 -4.08 -19.09
CA ILE A 147 -0.47 -5.25 -19.02
C ILE A 147 -0.50 -5.80 -17.60
N SER A 148 0.64 -5.91 -16.93
CA SER A 148 0.74 -6.35 -15.53
C SER A 148 -0.05 -5.44 -14.58
N LEU A 149 0.02 -4.12 -14.77
CA LEU A 149 -0.77 -3.16 -14.00
C LEU A 149 -2.27 -3.30 -14.23
N ILE A 150 -2.69 -3.50 -15.49
CA ILE A 150 -4.11 -3.73 -15.81
C ILE A 150 -4.59 -5.04 -15.17
N LEU A 151 -3.81 -6.11 -15.26
CA LEU A 151 -4.14 -7.39 -14.62
C LEU A 151 -4.23 -7.25 -13.10
N PHE A 152 -3.32 -6.53 -12.48
CA PHE A 152 -3.37 -6.23 -11.06
C PHE A 152 -4.67 -5.51 -10.69
N LEU A 153 -5.03 -4.45 -11.42
CA LEU A 153 -6.29 -3.72 -11.18
C LEU A 153 -7.53 -4.61 -11.38
N LEU A 154 -7.55 -5.43 -12.43
CA LEU A 154 -8.63 -6.39 -12.66
C LEU A 154 -8.73 -7.42 -11.53
N THR A 155 -7.61 -7.88 -11.01
CA THR A 155 -7.57 -8.78 -9.85
C THR A 155 -8.19 -8.13 -8.62
N ILE A 156 -7.82 -6.88 -8.31
CA ILE A 156 -8.42 -6.15 -7.18
C ILE A 156 -9.93 -5.98 -7.37
N ILE A 157 -10.38 -5.61 -8.57
CA ILE A 157 -11.81 -5.49 -8.87
C ILE A 157 -12.52 -6.85 -8.69
N SER A 158 -11.91 -7.95 -9.15
CA SER A 158 -12.49 -9.30 -9.01
C SER A 158 -12.57 -9.73 -7.56
N ILE A 159 -11.58 -9.40 -6.73
CA ILE A 159 -11.57 -9.66 -5.28
C ILE A 159 -12.71 -8.92 -4.60
N VAL A 160 -12.85 -7.62 -4.86
CA VAL A 160 -13.92 -6.80 -4.27
C VAL A 160 -15.29 -7.31 -4.70
N ALA A 161 -15.47 -7.59 -6.00
CA ALA A 161 -16.72 -8.14 -6.52
C ALA A 161 -17.01 -9.53 -5.94
N GLY A 162 -16.01 -10.40 -5.87
CA GLY A 162 -16.12 -11.74 -5.30
C GLY A 162 -16.50 -11.73 -3.82
N ALA A 163 -15.88 -10.84 -3.05
CA ALA A 163 -16.21 -10.67 -1.63
C ALA A 163 -17.66 -10.18 -1.44
N ILE A 164 -18.12 -9.21 -2.24
CA ILE A 164 -19.46 -8.64 -2.10
C ILE A 164 -20.55 -9.57 -2.67
N MET A 165 -20.33 -10.16 -3.85
CA MET A 165 -21.38 -10.92 -4.57
C MET A 165 -21.42 -12.40 -4.21
N TYR A 166 -20.27 -12.99 -3.86
CA TYR A 166 -20.12 -14.43 -3.65
C TYR A 166 -19.65 -14.79 -2.23
N GLY A 167 -19.39 -13.79 -1.38
CA GLY A 167 -18.89 -14.01 -0.02
C GLY A 167 -17.50 -14.65 0.02
N TRP A 168 -16.64 -14.34 -0.96
CA TRP A 168 -15.26 -14.83 -0.96
C TRP A 168 -14.54 -14.43 0.32
N TYR A 169 -13.75 -15.38 0.83
CA TYR A 169 -12.99 -15.22 2.03
C TYR A 169 -11.52 -15.62 1.81
N PHE A 170 -10.74 -15.85 2.85
CA PHE A 170 -9.29 -16.08 2.76
C PHE A 170 -8.85 -17.07 1.68
N TYR A 171 -9.55 -18.20 1.52
CA TYR A 171 -9.15 -19.24 0.58
C TYR A 171 -9.30 -18.79 -0.87
N GLU A 172 -10.42 -18.18 -1.19
CA GLU A 172 -10.70 -17.68 -2.52
C GLU A 172 -9.78 -16.51 -2.87
N LEU A 173 -9.58 -15.58 -1.91
CA LEU A 173 -8.67 -14.44 -2.08
C LEU A 173 -7.24 -14.92 -2.34
N SER A 174 -6.75 -15.87 -1.55
CA SER A 174 -5.42 -16.45 -1.73
C SER A 174 -5.28 -17.14 -3.08
N GLY A 175 -6.30 -17.87 -3.52
CA GLY A 175 -6.33 -18.51 -4.83
C GLY A 175 -6.23 -17.51 -5.98
N VAL A 176 -6.95 -16.39 -5.89
CA VAL A 176 -6.90 -15.32 -6.90
C VAL A 176 -5.53 -14.64 -6.94
N PHE A 177 -4.91 -14.37 -5.78
CA PHE A 177 -3.56 -13.81 -5.74
C PHE A 177 -2.51 -14.77 -6.31
N ILE A 178 -2.60 -16.07 -6.00
CA ILE A 178 -1.71 -17.08 -6.57
C ILE A 178 -1.88 -17.15 -8.09
N LEU A 179 -3.11 -17.14 -8.59
CA LEU A 179 -3.38 -17.12 -10.02
C LEU A 179 -2.77 -15.86 -10.67
N MET A 180 -2.97 -14.69 -10.07
CA MET A 180 -2.39 -13.43 -10.54
C MET A 180 -0.86 -13.52 -10.61
N MET A 181 -0.21 -14.06 -9.59
CA MET A 181 1.24 -14.26 -9.54
C MET A 181 1.74 -15.05 -10.76
N PHE A 182 1.12 -16.19 -11.05
CA PHE A 182 1.50 -17.01 -12.21
C PHE A 182 1.22 -16.30 -13.53
N VAL A 183 0.06 -15.68 -13.70
CA VAL A 183 -0.30 -14.98 -14.94
C VAL A 183 0.67 -13.82 -15.20
N ILE A 184 0.94 -13.00 -14.21
CA ILE A 184 1.88 -11.86 -14.36
C ILE A 184 3.30 -12.36 -14.58
N GLY A 185 3.75 -13.38 -13.85
CA GLY A 185 5.08 -13.97 -14.02
C GLY A 185 5.31 -14.51 -15.44
N LEU A 186 4.37 -15.29 -15.96
CA LEU A 186 4.44 -15.85 -17.32
C LEU A 186 4.43 -14.76 -18.39
N ILE A 187 3.60 -13.71 -18.25
CA ILE A 187 3.56 -12.57 -19.19
C ILE A 187 4.90 -11.80 -19.19
N ASN A 188 5.58 -11.76 -18.04
CA ASN A 188 6.91 -11.16 -17.93
C ASN A 188 8.04 -12.12 -18.35
N GLY A 189 7.72 -13.26 -18.96
CA GLY A 189 8.68 -14.20 -19.53
C GLY A 189 9.38 -15.10 -18.52
N LYS A 190 8.92 -15.16 -17.27
CA LYS A 190 9.46 -16.07 -16.26
C LYS A 190 8.95 -17.49 -16.47
N SER A 191 9.79 -18.48 -16.23
CA SER A 191 9.41 -19.87 -16.17
C SER A 191 8.61 -20.17 -14.90
N PHE A 192 7.88 -21.27 -14.89
CA PHE A 192 7.11 -21.70 -13.71
C PHE A 192 8.01 -21.91 -12.47
N SER A 193 9.21 -22.46 -12.67
CA SER A 193 10.18 -22.66 -11.58
C SER A 193 10.64 -21.33 -11.00
N GLU A 194 11.00 -20.36 -11.84
CA GLU A 194 11.43 -19.03 -11.39
C GLU A 194 10.33 -18.30 -10.60
N ILE A 195 9.07 -18.44 -11.02
CA ILE A 195 7.94 -17.85 -10.28
C ILE A 195 7.80 -18.48 -8.89
N CYS A 196 7.98 -19.81 -8.80
CA CYS A 196 7.94 -20.50 -7.51
C CYS A 196 9.13 -20.11 -6.63
N ASP A 197 10.31 -19.97 -7.19
CA ASP A 197 11.52 -19.56 -6.45
C ASP A 197 11.37 -18.13 -5.92
N ASP A 198 10.88 -17.20 -6.75
CA ASP A 198 10.55 -15.83 -6.33
C ASP A 198 9.54 -15.82 -5.18
N PHE A 199 8.48 -16.64 -5.27
CA PHE A 199 7.47 -16.75 -4.22
C PHE A 199 8.08 -17.22 -2.89
N VAL A 200 8.93 -18.24 -2.94
CA VAL A 200 9.62 -18.75 -1.74
C VAL A 200 10.54 -17.68 -1.16
N ASP A 201 11.30 -16.97 -1.98
CA ASP A 201 12.23 -15.95 -1.51
C ASP A 201 11.50 -14.74 -0.89
N ILE A 202 10.40 -14.27 -1.50
CA ILE A 202 9.57 -13.23 -0.92
C ILE A 202 8.92 -13.69 0.38
N SER A 203 8.44 -14.94 0.42
CA SER A 203 7.83 -15.53 1.62
C SER A 203 8.78 -15.59 2.82
N LYS A 204 10.08 -15.80 2.60
CA LYS A 204 11.10 -15.74 3.66
C LYS A 204 11.15 -14.36 4.35
N ASN A 205 10.97 -13.28 3.59
CA ASN A 205 10.99 -11.93 4.13
C ASN A 205 9.75 -11.64 5.01
N ILE A 206 8.62 -12.26 4.69
CA ILE A 206 7.35 -12.13 5.44
C ILE A 206 7.34 -13.03 6.68
N LEU A 207 8.14 -14.10 6.69
CA LEU A 207 8.15 -15.11 7.75
C LEU A 207 8.43 -14.50 9.13
N PHE A 208 9.31 -13.51 9.20
CA PHE A 208 9.59 -12.80 10.45
C PHE A 208 8.35 -12.10 11.01
N GLY A 209 7.58 -11.41 10.15
CA GLY A 209 6.31 -10.78 10.54
C GLY A 209 5.28 -11.82 11.01
N ALA A 210 5.17 -12.96 10.32
CA ALA A 210 4.27 -14.03 10.70
C ALA A 210 4.63 -14.64 12.08
N PHE A 211 5.91 -14.81 12.38
CA PHE A 211 6.34 -15.27 13.71
C PHE A 211 6.04 -14.26 14.81
N VAL A 212 6.21 -12.96 14.56
CA VAL A 212 5.89 -11.90 15.54
C VAL A 212 4.39 -11.87 15.86
N ILE A 213 3.53 -12.13 14.88
CA ILE A 213 2.07 -12.16 15.07
C ILE A 213 1.62 -13.47 15.74
N GLY A 214 2.33 -14.57 15.50
CA GLY A 214 1.98 -15.91 16.00
C GLY A 214 2.48 -16.25 17.42
N ILE A 215 3.20 -15.33 18.07
CA ILE A 215 3.68 -15.43 19.46
C ILE A 215 2.82 -14.51 20.34
#